data_bfde7a780842f6231041fb4693f37ac7
#
_entry.id   bfde7a780842f6231041fb4693f37ac7
#
_cell.length_a   1.000
_cell.length_b   1.000
_cell.length_c   1.000
_cell.angle_alpha   90.00
_cell.angle_beta   90.00
_cell.angle_gamma   90.00
#
_symmetry.space_group_name_H-M   'P 1'
#
loop_
_entity.id
_entity.type
_entity.pdbx_description
1 polymer ?
#
loop_
_entity_poly.entity_id
_entity_poly.type
_entity_poly.pdbx_seq_one_letter_code
_entity_poly.pdbx_strand_id
1 'polypeptide(L)'
;MSGRQLEVAPRFFLGAASNPFVPPFDFRPLRLAKKVEAGAEFIQTQYCFDVPRLEKFMRTVRALGLAEKVYILVGVGPLRSARAGEWIRNNVPGVHIPDAVISRLKGVPPEKQVEEGKRLCVEIIQQVRETPGVCGVHVMAYRQEELVAEIIDEAGLLPRGGYGSMGADQGRRLARMSTQPKTL
;
A
#
# COMPACT_ATOMS: atom_id res chain seq x y z
N MET A 1 10.73 -30.83 -9.05
CA MET A 1 11.16 -30.67 -7.63
C MET A 1 12.15 -31.79 -7.35
N SER A 2 13.25 -31.49 -6.64
CA SER A 2 14.35 -32.45 -6.41
C SER A 2 14.00 -33.61 -5.47
N GLY A 3 12.90 -33.50 -4.73
CA GLY A 3 12.51 -34.49 -3.70
C GLY A 3 13.42 -34.54 -2.48
N ARG A 4 14.45 -33.68 -2.42
CA ARG A 4 15.34 -33.61 -1.26
C ARG A 4 14.63 -32.98 -0.07
N GLN A 5 14.67 -33.64 1.06
CA GLN A 5 14.23 -33.09 2.33
C GLN A 5 15.25 -32.06 2.83
N LEU A 6 14.74 -30.91 3.30
CA LEU A 6 15.59 -29.89 3.91
C LEU A 6 15.91 -30.27 5.35
N GLU A 7 17.17 -30.15 5.77
CA GLU A 7 17.61 -30.41 7.16
C GLU A 7 17.01 -29.39 8.13
N VAL A 8 16.83 -28.14 7.65
CA VAL A 8 16.23 -27.05 8.41
C VAL A 8 15.09 -26.44 7.61
N ALA A 9 13.91 -26.36 8.20
CA ALA A 9 12.75 -25.71 7.57
C ALA A 9 13.01 -24.21 7.40
N PRO A 10 12.87 -23.63 6.18
CA PRO A 10 13.02 -22.21 5.97
C PRO A 10 11.90 -21.43 6.67
N ARG A 11 12.24 -20.28 7.26
CA ARG A 11 11.26 -19.33 7.78
C ARG A 11 11.01 -18.26 6.71
N PHE A 12 9.76 -18.11 6.31
CA PHE A 12 9.35 -17.10 5.34
C PHE A 12 8.51 -16.04 6.02
N PHE A 13 8.71 -14.78 5.61
CA PHE A 13 7.80 -13.68 5.87
C PHE A 13 6.91 -13.51 4.63
N LEU A 14 5.70 -14.08 4.68
CA LEU A 14 4.83 -14.19 3.50
C LEU A 14 4.10 -12.90 3.22
N GLY A 15 4.23 -12.39 2.01
CA GLY A 15 3.44 -11.26 1.50
C GLY A 15 2.35 -11.70 0.54
N ALA A 16 1.29 -10.90 0.46
CA ALA A 16 0.25 -11.07 -0.56
C ALA A 16 -0.24 -9.70 -1.09
N ALA A 17 -0.77 -9.72 -2.33
CA ALA A 17 -1.34 -8.53 -2.92
C ALA A 17 -2.83 -8.38 -2.56
N SER A 18 -3.32 -7.12 -2.48
CA SER A 18 -4.72 -6.79 -2.38
C SER A 18 -5.08 -5.63 -3.31
N ASN A 19 -6.34 -5.55 -3.73
CA ASN A 19 -6.82 -4.43 -4.53
C ASN A 19 -8.15 -3.90 -3.97
N PRO A 20 -8.09 -2.83 -3.17
CA PRO A 20 -9.27 -2.18 -2.61
C PRO A 20 -10.11 -1.38 -3.61
N PHE A 21 -9.57 -1.08 -4.79
CA PHE A 21 -10.05 0.00 -5.67
C PHE A 21 -10.97 -0.44 -6.79
N VAL A 22 -11.24 -1.74 -6.92
CA VAL A 22 -12.11 -2.29 -7.97
C VAL A 22 -13.19 -3.21 -7.40
N PRO A 23 -14.36 -3.29 -8.06
CA PRO A 23 -15.46 -4.14 -7.61
C PRO A 23 -15.08 -5.65 -7.65
N PRO A 24 -15.83 -6.50 -6.95
CA PRO A 24 -16.88 -6.16 -5.99
C PRO A 24 -16.27 -5.73 -4.63
N PHE A 25 -16.58 -4.50 -4.19
CA PHE A 25 -15.89 -3.85 -3.06
C PHE A 25 -16.11 -4.58 -1.72
N ASP A 26 -17.31 -5.06 -1.47
CA ASP A 26 -17.64 -5.74 -0.20
C ASP A 26 -16.95 -7.11 -0.08
N PHE A 27 -16.54 -7.69 -1.19
CA PHE A 27 -15.82 -8.95 -1.23
C PHE A 27 -14.31 -8.79 -1.02
N ARG A 28 -13.75 -7.59 -1.22
CA ARG A 28 -12.30 -7.36 -1.12
C ARG A 28 -11.75 -7.61 0.29
N PRO A 29 -12.39 -7.15 1.38
CA PRO A 29 -11.94 -7.47 2.74
C PRO A 29 -12.04 -8.98 3.05
N LEU A 30 -13.05 -9.67 2.54
CA LEU A 30 -13.20 -11.13 2.73
C LEU A 30 -12.09 -11.91 2.00
N ARG A 31 -11.70 -11.48 0.82
CA ARG A 31 -10.52 -12.05 0.13
C ARG A 31 -9.23 -11.79 0.88
N LEU A 32 -9.10 -10.63 1.52
CA LEU A 32 -7.97 -10.33 2.39
C LEU A 32 -7.94 -11.29 3.59
N ALA A 33 -9.09 -11.52 4.23
CA ALA A 33 -9.20 -12.45 5.35
C ALA A 33 -8.67 -13.85 4.99
N LYS A 34 -9.06 -14.38 3.82
CA LYS A 34 -8.55 -15.68 3.34
C LYS A 34 -7.04 -15.72 3.15
N LYS A 35 -6.43 -14.61 2.74
CA LYS A 35 -4.96 -14.52 2.59
C LYS A 35 -4.26 -14.49 3.93
N VAL A 36 -4.83 -13.77 4.90
CA VAL A 36 -4.32 -13.73 6.27
C VAL A 36 -4.44 -15.12 6.92
N GLU A 37 -5.57 -15.79 6.73
CA GLU A 37 -5.78 -17.17 7.20
C GLU A 37 -4.79 -18.16 6.57
N ALA A 38 -4.46 -17.96 5.29
CA ALA A 38 -3.44 -18.74 4.59
C ALA A 38 -2.00 -18.39 4.98
N GLY A 39 -1.78 -17.48 5.93
CA GLY A 39 -0.47 -17.15 6.49
C GLY A 39 0.20 -15.90 5.95
N ALA A 40 -0.52 -15.03 5.24
CA ALA A 40 0.04 -13.75 4.82
C ALA A 40 0.33 -12.86 6.05
N GLU A 41 1.56 -12.37 6.15
CA GLU A 41 2.07 -11.53 7.25
C GLU A 41 2.11 -10.05 6.85
N PHE A 42 2.18 -9.76 5.55
CA PHE A 42 2.01 -8.40 5.02
C PHE A 42 1.23 -8.39 3.71
N ILE A 43 0.60 -7.26 3.44
CA ILE A 43 -0.18 -7.01 2.23
C ILE A 43 0.37 -5.78 1.54
N GLN A 44 0.59 -5.87 0.23
CA GLN A 44 0.81 -4.72 -0.64
C GLN A 44 -0.44 -4.48 -1.46
N THR A 45 -0.94 -3.23 -1.47
CA THR A 45 -2.11 -2.90 -2.28
C THR A 45 -1.71 -2.43 -3.67
N GLN A 46 -2.71 -2.41 -4.59
CA GLN A 46 -2.61 -1.69 -5.85
C GLN A 46 -2.47 -0.17 -5.59
N TYR A 47 -2.12 0.62 -6.62
CA TYR A 47 -2.04 2.08 -6.56
C TYR A 47 -3.27 2.72 -5.93
N CYS A 48 -3.06 3.54 -4.93
CA CYS A 48 -4.08 4.36 -4.28
C CYS A 48 -4.09 5.77 -4.88
N PHE A 49 -5.11 6.07 -5.69
CA PHE A 49 -5.45 7.43 -6.13
C PHE A 49 -6.80 7.88 -5.57
N ASP A 50 -7.46 7.04 -4.78
CA ASP A 50 -8.78 7.25 -4.19
C ASP A 50 -8.72 6.91 -2.69
N VAL A 51 -8.27 7.88 -1.89
CA VAL A 51 -8.11 7.71 -0.44
C VAL A 51 -9.45 7.45 0.26
N PRO A 52 -10.58 8.13 -0.07
CA PRO A 52 -11.88 7.80 0.51
C PRO A 52 -12.28 6.33 0.33
N ARG A 53 -11.96 5.73 -0.80
CA ARG A 53 -12.21 4.30 -1.05
C ARG A 53 -11.30 3.39 -0.23
N LEU A 54 -10.03 3.77 -0.06
CA LEU A 54 -9.12 3.09 0.86
C LEU A 54 -9.66 3.11 2.29
N GLU A 55 -10.11 4.25 2.78
CA GLU A 55 -10.67 4.39 4.12
C GLU A 55 -11.90 3.50 4.33
N LYS A 56 -12.80 3.44 3.32
CA LYS A 56 -13.96 2.54 3.38
C LYS A 56 -13.52 1.09 3.49
N PHE A 57 -12.56 0.66 2.69
CA PHE A 57 -11.97 -0.68 2.77
C PHE A 57 -11.35 -0.93 4.14
N MET A 58 -10.53 0.00 4.65
CA MET A 58 -9.84 -0.14 5.94
C MET A 58 -10.80 -0.16 7.13
N ARG A 59 -11.96 0.52 7.06
CA ARG A 59 -13.01 0.37 8.08
C ARG A 59 -13.47 -1.08 8.22
N THR A 60 -13.74 -1.74 7.10
CA THR A 60 -14.16 -3.15 7.10
C THR A 60 -13.03 -4.08 7.54
N VAL A 61 -11.80 -3.84 7.08
CA VAL A 61 -10.61 -4.60 7.49
C VAL A 61 -10.42 -4.55 9.00
N ARG A 62 -10.57 -3.38 9.62
CA ARG A 62 -10.50 -3.22 11.09
C ARG A 62 -11.67 -3.89 11.80
N ALA A 63 -12.89 -3.74 11.28
CA ALA A 63 -14.08 -4.38 11.85
C ALA A 63 -13.96 -5.91 11.87
N LEU A 64 -13.24 -6.49 10.90
CA LEU A 64 -12.92 -7.92 10.85
C LEU A 64 -11.69 -8.31 11.71
N GLY A 65 -11.08 -7.39 12.43
CA GLY A 65 -9.88 -7.63 13.24
C GLY A 65 -8.65 -8.03 12.41
N LEU A 66 -8.62 -7.71 11.11
CA LEU A 66 -7.50 -8.10 10.23
C LEU A 66 -6.32 -7.14 10.34
N ALA A 67 -6.59 -5.88 10.63
CA ALA A 67 -5.55 -4.88 10.78
C ALA A 67 -4.60 -5.18 11.96
N GLU A 68 -5.00 -6.00 12.91
CA GLU A 68 -4.19 -6.50 14.03
C GLU A 68 -3.37 -7.74 13.69
N LYS A 69 -3.64 -8.38 12.56
CA LYS A 69 -3.06 -9.68 12.18
C LYS A 69 -2.06 -9.58 11.04
N VAL A 70 -2.10 -8.50 10.26
CA VAL A 70 -1.28 -8.36 9.04
C VAL A 70 -0.85 -6.92 8.83
N TYR A 71 0.37 -6.71 8.35
CA TYR A 71 0.84 -5.38 7.97
C TYR A 71 0.25 -4.97 6.62
N ILE A 72 -0.33 -3.77 6.53
CA ILE A 72 -0.89 -3.26 5.29
C ILE A 72 -0.04 -2.11 4.77
N LEU A 73 0.59 -2.32 3.61
CA LEU A 73 1.37 -1.36 2.87
C LEU A 73 0.56 -0.88 1.66
N VAL A 74 0.23 0.38 1.64
CA VAL A 74 -0.57 0.96 0.56
C VAL A 74 0.32 1.32 -0.63
N GLY A 75 -0.03 0.83 -1.81
CA GLY A 75 0.65 1.17 -3.05
C GLY A 75 0.41 2.63 -3.41
N VAL A 76 1.48 3.39 -3.66
CA VAL A 76 1.44 4.79 -4.07
C VAL A 76 2.46 5.03 -5.17
N GLY A 77 2.31 6.09 -5.94
CA GLY A 77 3.32 6.45 -6.94
C GLY A 77 2.94 7.67 -7.75
N PRO A 78 3.94 8.37 -8.30
CA PRO A 78 3.71 9.57 -9.08
C PRO A 78 3.11 9.25 -10.46
N LEU A 79 2.37 10.21 -11.00
CA LEU A 79 1.89 10.18 -12.38
C LEU A 79 2.72 11.16 -13.21
N ARG A 80 3.35 10.67 -14.27
CA ARG A 80 4.20 11.48 -15.14
C ARG A 80 3.44 12.58 -15.88
N SER A 81 2.18 12.32 -16.23
CA SER A 81 1.33 13.26 -16.96
C SER A 81 -0.13 12.82 -16.93
N ALA A 82 -1.06 13.72 -17.28
CA ALA A 82 -2.47 13.38 -17.47
C ALA A 82 -2.66 12.26 -18.49
N ARG A 83 -1.95 12.32 -19.62
CA ARG A 83 -1.97 11.27 -20.67
C ARG A 83 -1.52 9.91 -20.13
N ALA A 84 -0.44 9.88 -19.33
CA ALA A 84 0.03 8.65 -18.71
C ALA A 84 -0.99 8.10 -17.71
N GLY A 85 -1.62 8.96 -16.90
CA GLY A 85 -2.69 8.58 -15.98
C GLY A 85 -3.91 8.00 -16.71
N GLU A 86 -4.35 8.61 -17.80
CA GLU A 86 -5.44 8.08 -18.64
C GLU A 86 -5.08 6.72 -19.25
N TRP A 87 -3.85 6.58 -19.74
CA TRP A 87 -3.39 5.32 -20.28
C TRP A 87 -3.36 4.21 -19.22
N ILE A 88 -2.82 4.49 -18.04
CA ILE A 88 -2.78 3.55 -16.92
C ILE A 88 -4.20 3.14 -16.53
N ARG A 89 -5.11 4.10 -16.38
CA ARG A 89 -6.52 3.85 -16.03
C ARG A 89 -7.21 2.93 -17.01
N ASN A 90 -6.91 3.07 -18.29
CA ASN A 90 -7.59 2.34 -19.36
C ASN A 90 -6.93 1.00 -19.70
N ASN A 91 -5.63 0.84 -19.42
CA ASN A 91 -4.85 -0.31 -19.90
C ASN A 91 -4.25 -1.17 -18.78
N VAL A 92 -4.16 -0.66 -17.55
CA VAL A 92 -3.61 -1.45 -16.43
C VAL A 92 -4.74 -2.02 -15.59
N PRO A 93 -4.96 -3.35 -15.63
CA PRO A 93 -6.06 -3.96 -14.90
C PRO A 93 -6.00 -3.66 -13.40
N GLY A 94 -7.14 -3.24 -12.86
CA GLY A 94 -7.27 -3.03 -11.42
C GLY A 94 -6.74 -1.70 -10.89
N VAL A 95 -6.25 -0.80 -11.74
CA VAL A 95 -5.92 0.57 -11.35
C VAL A 95 -7.14 1.47 -11.54
N HIS A 96 -7.53 2.15 -10.47
CA HIS A 96 -8.57 3.16 -10.49
C HIS A 96 -7.96 4.54 -10.27
N ILE A 97 -8.14 5.45 -11.23
CA ILE A 97 -7.70 6.85 -11.14
C ILE A 97 -8.93 7.74 -11.29
N PRO A 98 -9.34 8.48 -10.24
CA PRO A 98 -10.47 9.40 -10.30
C PRO A 98 -10.28 10.51 -11.34
N ASP A 99 -11.38 11.01 -11.91
CA ASP A 99 -11.34 12.12 -12.88
C ASP A 99 -10.72 13.39 -12.29
N ALA A 100 -10.91 13.65 -11.01
CA ALA A 100 -10.29 14.78 -10.31
C ALA A 100 -8.76 14.76 -10.40
N VAL A 101 -8.13 13.58 -10.29
CA VAL A 101 -6.68 13.39 -10.42
C VAL A 101 -6.21 13.76 -11.84
N ILE A 102 -6.91 13.24 -12.85
CA ILE A 102 -6.58 13.53 -14.25
C ILE A 102 -6.80 15.02 -14.56
N SER A 103 -7.91 15.60 -14.10
CA SER A 103 -8.23 17.01 -14.30
C SER A 103 -7.20 17.94 -13.65
N ARG A 104 -6.71 17.58 -12.46
CA ARG A 104 -5.66 18.33 -11.77
C ARG A 104 -4.36 18.36 -12.60
N LEU A 105 -3.95 17.22 -13.15
CA LEU A 105 -2.77 17.15 -14.02
C LEU A 105 -2.96 17.93 -15.33
N LYS A 106 -4.18 17.93 -15.91
CA LYS A 106 -4.50 18.74 -17.09
C LYS A 106 -4.52 20.25 -16.80
N GLY A 107 -4.74 20.64 -15.55
CA GLY A 107 -4.78 22.04 -15.11
C GLY A 107 -3.42 22.73 -15.09
N VAL A 108 -2.31 21.99 -15.28
CA VAL A 108 -0.96 22.54 -15.36
C VAL A 108 -0.34 22.34 -16.74
N PRO A 109 0.58 23.24 -17.16
CA PRO A 109 1.31 23.08 -18.43
C PRO A 109 2.03 21.73 -18.51
N PRO A 110 2.20 21.14 -19.71
CA PRO A 110 2.81 19.83 -19.89
C PRO A 110 4.17 19.66 -19.20
N GLU A 111 5.01 20.68 -19.23
CA GLU A 111 6.34 20.69 -18.60
C GLU A 111 6.31 20.67 -17.07
N LYS A 112 5.18 21.01 -16.46
CA LYS A 112 4.97 20.98 -14.99
C LYS A 112 4.23 19.74 -14.50
N GLN A 113 3.77 18.87 -15.39
CA GLN A 113 2.93 17.74 -15.01
C GLN A 113 3.69 16.69 -14.18
N VAL A 114 4.99 16.51 -14.42
CA VAL A 114 5.83 15.61 -13.61
C VAL A 114 5.89 16.09 -12.16
N GLU A 115 6.16 17.37 -11.97
CA GLU A 115 6.22 17.99 -10.64
C GLU A 115 4.87 17.94 -9.92
N GLU A 116 3.78 18.21 -10.65
CA GLU A 116 2.43 18.12 -10.09
C GLU A 116 2.05 16.68 -9.73
N GLY A 117 2.48 15.70 -10.54
CA GLY A 117 2.29 14.28 -10.24
C GLY A 117 3.07 13.82 -9.02
N LYS A 118 4.29 14.35 -8.80
CA LYS A 118 5.07 14.15 -7.59
C LYS A 118 4.35 14.73 -6.38
N ARG A 119 3.92 15.99 -6.45
CA ARG A 119 3.17 16.66 -5.37
C ARG A 119 1.90 15.91 -4.99
N LEU A 120 1.13 15.47 -5.98
CA LEU A 120 -0.06 14.66 -5.77
C LEU A 120 0.27 13.35 -5.05
N CYS A 121 1.37 12.68 -5.42
CA CYS A 121 1.83 11.46 -4.75
C CYS A 121 2.16 11.72 -3.26
N VAL A 122 2.87 12.80 -2.97
CA VAL A 122 3.21 13.22 -1.59
C VAL A 122 1.94 13.48 -0.77
N GLU A 123 0.97 14.22 -1.31
CA GLU A 123 -0.29 14.50 -0.64
C GLU A 123 -1.09 13.21 -0.36
N ILE A 124 -1.12 12.27 -1.30
CA ILE A 124 -1.75 10.96 -1.10
C ILE A 124 -1.04 10.19 0.01
N ILE A 125 0.29 10.18 0.04
CA ILE A 125 1.06 9.51 1.10
C ILE A 125 0.69 10.09 2.47
N GLN A 126 0.61 11.42 2.59
CA GLN A 126 0.25 12.09 3.84
C GLN A 126 -1.15 11.68 4.31
N GLN A 127 -2.14 11.64 3.41
CA GLN A 127 -3.50 11.17 3.75
C GLN A 127 -3.55 9.68 4.10
N VAL A 128 -2.81 8.85 3.37
CA VAL A 128 -2.72 7.41 3.63
C VAL A 128 -2.14 7.10 5.00
N ARG A 129 -1.16 7.89 5.47
CA ARG A 129 -0.57 7.74 6.81
C ARG A 129 -1.58 7.96 7.92
N GLU A 130 -2.57 8.84 7.72
CA GLU A 130 -3.64 9.11 8.68
C GLU A 130 -4.73 8.03 8.68
N THR A 131 -4.72 7.10 7.71
CA THR A 131 -5.72 6.03 7.61
C THR A 131 -5.47 4.95 8.67
N PRO A 132 -6.36 4.76 9.66
CA PRO A 132 -6.13 3.81 10.73
C PRO A 132 -6.00 2.36 10.24
N GLY A 133 -4.96 1.67 10.70
CA GLY A 133 -4.64 0.28 10.32
C GLY A 133 -3.70 0.14 9.13
N VAL A 134 -3.35 1.24 8.47
CA VAL A 134 -2.25 1.27 7.49
C VAL A 134 -0.92 1.29 8.25
N CYS A 135 0.03 0.47 7.83
CA CYS A 135 1.35 0.35 8.45
C CYS A 135 2.45 1.10 7.69
N GLY A 136 2.19 1.46 6.45
CA GLY A 136 3.15 2.16 5.60
C GLY A 136 2.73 2.21 4.15
N VAL A 137 3.63 2.66 3.31
CA VAL A 137 3.43 2.75 1.87
C VAL A 137 4.43 1.90 1.08
N HIS A 138 4.02 1.46 -0.09
CA HIS A 138 4.86 0.83 -1.10
C HIS A 138 4.94 1.77 -2.30
N VAL A 139 6.07 2.48 -2.47
CA VAL A 139 6.24 3.44 -3.55
C VAL A 139 6.56 2.69 -4.85
N MET A 140 5.70 2.85 -5.84
CA MET A 140 5.82 2.27 -7.19
C MET A 140 6.04 3.40 -8.19
N ALA A 141 7.26 3.62 -8.60
CA ALA A 141 7.64 4.76 -9.45
C ALA A 141 8.13 4.30 -10.83
N TYR A 142 7.27 3.61 -11.57
CA TYR A 142 7.61 3.10 -12.88
C TYR A 142 8.12 4.18 -13.83
N ARG A 143 9.37 4.06 -14.25
CA ARG A 143 10.11 5.03 -15.09
C ARG A 143 10.20 6.44 -14.50
N GLN A 144 10.18 6.54 -13.19
CA GLN A 144 10.37 7.77 -12.41
C GLN A 144 11.08 7.42 -11.09
N GLU A 145 11.94 6.41 -11.13
CA GLU A 145 12.66 5.89 -9.95
C GLU A 145 13.54 6.97 -9.31
N GLU A 146 14.00 7.93 -10.08
CA GLU A 146 14.77 9.08 -9.64
C GLU A 146 13.99 10.00 -8.67
N LEU A 147 12.67 10.03 -8.77
CA LEU A 147 11.82 10.85 -7.88
C LEU A 147 11.56 10.21 -6.51
N VAL A 148 11.89 8.93 -6.33
CA VAL A 148 11.51 8.18 -5.12
C VAL A 148 12.14 8.81 -3.87
N ALA A 149 13.40 9.20 -3.93
CA ALA A 149 14.09 9.81 -2.79
C ALA A 149 13.44 11.13 -2.37
N GLU A 150 13.11 11.99 -3.33
CA GLU A 150 12.43 13.27 -3.10
C GLU A 150 11.02 13.05 -2.52
N ILE A 151 10.25 12.11 -3.10
CA ILE A 151 8.90 11.76 -2.60
C ILE A 151 8.96 11.28 -1.15
N ILE A 152 9.93 10.45 -0.80
CA ILE A 152 10.10 9.93 0.56
C ILE A 152 10.43 11.06 1.54
N ASP A 153 11.32 11.97 1.16
CA ASP A 153 11.73 13.11 1.98
C ASP A 153 10.57 14.11 2.15
N GLU A 154 9.98 14.57 1.06
CA GLU A 154 8.86 15.52 1.06
C GLU A 154 7.61 14.99 1.78
N ALA A 155 7.37 13.68 1.70
CA ALA A 155 6.27 13.04 2.44
C ALA A 155 6.58 12.87 3.95
N GLY A 156 7.79 13.22 4.42
CA GLY A 156 8.20 13.09 5.81
C GLY A 156 8.28 11.63 6.28
N LEU A 157 8.76 10.72 5.40
CA LEU A 157 8.92 9.31 5.72
C LEU A 157 10.31 8.98 6.30
N LEU A 158 11.20 9.96 6.38
CA LEU A 158 12.53 9.86 6.99
C LEU A 158 12.62 10.67 8.29
N PRO A 159 13.46 10.25 9.27
CA PRO A 159 14.14 8.97 9.29
C PRO A 159 13.14 7.81 9.45
N ARG A 160 13.44 6.67 8.86
CA ARG A 160 12.64 5.47 9.14
C ARG A 160 12.68 5.23 10.65
N GLY A 161 11.52 5.27 11.30
CA GLY A 161 11.43 4.94 12.69
C GLY A 161 12.07 3.58 12.92
N GLY A 162 13.12 3.52 13.74
CA GLY A 162 13.58 2.25 14.29
C GLY A 162 12.43 1.59 15.05
N TYR A 163 12.55 0.31 15.36
CA TYR A 163 11.55 -0.44 16.15
C TYR A 163 11.08 0.28 17.43
N GLY A 164 11.79 1.30 17.93
CA GLY A 164 11.46 2.10 19.09
C GLY A 164 10.72 3.41 18.83
N SER A 165 10.55 3.87 17.59
CA SER A 165 9.84 5.11 17.25
C SER A 165 8.41 4.89 16.69
N MET A 166 8.05 3.65 16.39
CA MET A 166 6.64 3.29 16.24
C MET A 166 6.00 3.47 17.62
N GLY A 167 4.93 4.25 17.71
CA GLY A 167 4.26 4.52 18.98
C GLY A 167 4.15 3.25 19.82
N ALA A 168 4.33 3.36 21.12
CA ALA A 168 4.50 2.22 22.06
C ALA A 168 3.43 1.12 21.91
N ASP A 169 2.33 1.41 21.24
CA ASP A 169 1.23 0.49 20.95
C ASP A 169 1.49 -0.36 19.69
N GLN A 170 2.11 0.19 18.64
CA GLN A 170 2.52 -0.56 17.45
C GLN A 170 3.73 -1.46 17.73
N GLY A 171 4.68 -1.04 18.55
CA GLY A 171 5.81 -1.86 18.96
C GLY A 171 5.38 -3.06 19.83
N ARG A 172 4.42 -2.91 20.73
CA ARG A 172 3.81 -4.01 21.48
C ARG A 172 3.06 -5.00 20.60
N ARG A 173 2.47 -4.52 19.53
CA ARG A 173 1.77 -5.29 18.52
C ARG A 173 2.71 -6.22 17.76
N LEU A 174 3.86 -5.71 17.33
CA LEU A 174 4.91 -6.44 16.63
C LEU A 174 5.49 -7.57 17.51
N ALA A 175 5.75 -7.29 18.79
CA ALA A 175 6.25 -8.27 19.74
C ALA A 175 5.25 -9.43 19.96
N ARG A 176 3.95 -9.16 20.02
CA ARG A 176 2.92 -10.19 20.17
C ARG A 176 2.76 -11.09 18.95
N MET A 177 2.96 -10.56 17.73
CA MET A 177 2.89 -11.37 16.51
C MET A 177 4.10 -12.31 16.34
N SER A 178 5.28 -11.93 16.89
CA SER A 178 6.50 -12.74 16.81
C SER A 178 6.57 -13.87 17.86
N THR A 179 5.75 -13.81 18.91
CA THR A 179 5.81 -14.74 20.05
C THR A 179 4.69 -15.80 20.07
N GLN A 180 3.72 -15.74 19.18
CA GLN A 180 2.72 -16.80 19.09
C GLN A 180 3.30 -18.05 18.39
N PRO A 181 3.33 -19.24 19.03
CA PRO A 181 3.68 -20.46 18.35
C PRO A 181 2.62 -20.75 17.28
N LYS A 182 3.04 -20.84 16.02
CA LYS A 182 2.19 -21.33 14.94
C LYS A 182 1.92 -22.81 15.21
N THR A 183 0.78 -23.13 15.79
CA THR A 183 0.28 -24.50 15.83
C THR A 183 -0.03 -24.92 14.39
N LEU A 184 0.65 -25.95 13.93
CA LEU A 184 0.43 -26.65 12.66
C LEU A 184 -0.91 -27.36 12.67
#